data_f7624381632632c8b51a9bf373a900cb
#
_entry.id   f7624381632632c8b51a9bf373a900cb
#
_cell.length_a   1.000
_cell.length_b   1.000
_cell.length_c   1.000
_cell.angle_alpha   90.00
_cell.angle_beta   90.00
_cell.angle_gamma   90.00
#
_symmetry.space_group_name_H-M   'P 1'
#
loop_
_entity.id
_entity.type
_entity.pdbx_description
1 polymer ?
#
loop_
_entity_poly.entity_id
_entity_poly.type
_entity_poly.pdbx_seq_one_letter_code
_entity_poly.pdbx_strand_id
1 'polypeptide(L)'
;LHRVPGTHQHLRNGDTLDADWPTDEPTNFDAVVMNPPYSQKYDAKESLLSDPRFAQFRKLPPASKADYAFLLHGFYHLKNTGTMGIVLPHGVLFRGGAEGTIRETLLKKGSIYAVIGLPAGIFFSTGIPTCIVVLKKDNTNRDVLFIDASKEFRKDRAKNFLEPEHIEKIFNAYKNRADVEKYAHLATFDEIEKNDFNLNIPRYVD
;
A
#
# COMPACT_ATOMS: atom_id res chain seq x y z
N LEU A 1 20.20 5.04 6.17
CA LEU A 1 20.98 4.79 4.94
C LEU A 1 22.49 4.70 5.18
N HIS A 2 23.08 5.52 6.08
CA HIS A 2 24.54 5.45 6.31
C HIS A 2 25.04 4.17 6.98
N ARG A 3 24.16 3.29 7.40
CA ARG A 3 24.53 2.00 7.96
C ARG A 3 24.65 0.89 6.91
N VAL A 4 24.26 1.19 5.66
CA VAL A 4 24.33 0.24 4.55
C VAL A 4 25.29 0.78 3.49
N PRO A 5 26.45 0.15 3.30
CA PRO A 5 27.45 0.64 2.34
C PRO A 5 26.89 0.73 0.92
N GLY A 6 27.21 1.82 0.23
CA GLY A 6 26.85 2.03 -1.17
C GLY A 6 25.44 2.55 -1.43
N THR A 7 24.52 2.57 -0.45
CA THR A 7 23.13 3.00 -0.67
C THR A 7 23.01 4.49 -1.02
N HIS A 8 23.90 5.34 -0.51
CA HIS A 8 23.89 6.78 -0.78
C HIS A 8 24.21 7.14 -2.24
N GLN A 9 24.83 6.25 -3.01
CA GLN A 9 25.14 6.45 -4.43
C GLN A 9 23.91 6.56 -5.31
N HIS A 10 22.78 6.01 -4.85
CA HIS A 10 21.54 5.95 -5.59
C HIS A 10 20.51 6.98 -5.11
N LEU A 11 20.90 7.89 -4.22
CA LEU A 11 20.01 8.96 -3.77
C LEU A 11 19.86 10.02 -4.86
N ARG A 12 18.64 10.45 -5.06
CA ARG A 12 18.25 11.49 -6.02
C ARG A 12 17.42 12.56 -5.32
N ASN A 13 17.49 13.78 -5.83
CA ASN A 13 16.68 14.90 -5.36
C ASN A 13 15.79 15.40 -6.49
N GLY A 14 14.51 15.51 -6.24
CA GLY A 14 13.53 15.94 -7.23
C GLY A 14 12.12 15.70 -6.73
N ASP A 15 11.13 16.15 -7.48
CA ASP A 15 9.73 15.84 -7.21
C ASP A 15 9.38 14.47 -7.83
N THR A 16 9.29 13.46 -6.97
CA THR A 16 9.00 12.07 -7.37
C THR A 16 7.72 11.94 -8.20
N LEU A 17 6.73 12.80 -7.98
CA LEU A 17 5.44 12.72 -8.64
C LEU A 17 5.32 13.61 -9.89
N ASP A 18 6.32 14.45 -10.17
CA ASP A 18 6.40 15.20 -11.42
C ASP A 18 7.28 14.48 -12.45
N ALA A 19 7.55 15.12 -13.57
CA ALA A 19 8.35 14.57 -14.66
C ALA A 19 9.86 14.50 -14.36
N ASP A 20 10.32 15.05 -13.25
CA ASP A 20 11.74 15.07 -12.86
C ASP A 20 12.17 13.88 -11.99
N TRP A 21 11.35 12.83 -11.91
CA TRP A 21 11.75 11.58 -11.26
C TRP A 21 12.88 10.90 -12.06
N PRO A 22 13.75 10.10 -11.41
CA PRO A 22 14.89 9.47 -12.09
C PRO A 22 14.41 8.37 -13.04
N THR A 23 14.22 8.73 -14.31
CA THR A 23 13.71 7.82 -15.36
C THR A 23 14.73 6.76 -15.80
N ASP A 24 16.01 6.94 -15.41
CA ASP A 24 17.09 5.99 -15.64
C ASP A 24 17.19 4.87 -14.60
N GLU A 25 16.39 4.93 -13.54
CA GLU A 25 16.37 3.91 -12.50
C GLU A 25 15.72 2.61 -12.99
N PRO A 26 16.20 1.45 -12.49
CA PRO A 26 15.63 0.16 -12.88
C PRO A 26 14.15 0.02 -12.50
N THR A 27 13.39 -0.73 -13.29
CA THR A 27 11.98 -1.09 -13.04
C THR A 27 11.82 -2.56 -12.67
N ASN A 28 12.84 -3.15 -12.06
CA ASN A 28 12.90 -4.58 -11.76
C ASN A 28 13.36 -4.86 -10.33
N PHE A 29 12.92 -4.06 -9.37
CA PHE A 29 13.22 -4.30 -7.96
C PHE A 29 12.48 -5.52 -7.43
N ASP A 30 13.17 -6.35 -6.64
CA ASP A 30 12.58 -7.49 -5.93
C ASP A 30 11.61 -7.07 -4.83
N ALA A 31 11.93 -5.97 -4.17
CA ALA A 31 11.13 -5.43 -3.07
C ALA A 31 11.12 -3.91 -3.10
N VAL A 32 9.96 -3.34 -2.81
CA VAL A 32 9.77 -1.90 -2.66
C VAL A 32 9.04 -1.67 -1.34
N VAL A 33 9.59 -0.79 -0.49
CA VAL A 33 8.97 -0.39 0.78
C VAL A 33 8.85 1.12 0.81
N MET A 34 7.66 1.62 1.11
CA MET A 34 7.37 3.05 1.13
C MET A 34 6.58 3.45 2.38
N ASN A 35 6.94 4.60 2.93
CA ASN A 35 6.15 5.29 3.96
C ASN A 35 6.04 6.76 3.54
N PRO A 36 5.20 7.08 2.54
CA PRO A 36 5.09 8.43 1.99
C PRO A 36 4.36 9.37 2.95
N PRO A 37 4.45 10.69 2.74
CA PRO A 37 3.62 11.65 3.46
C PRO A 37 2.14 11.43 3.11
N TYR A 38 1.27 11.38 4.13
CA TYR A 38 -0.15 11.06 3.93
C TYR A 38 -0.93 12.23 3.36
N SER A 39 -1.80 11.92 2.40
CA SER A 39 -2.78 12.85 1.82
C SER A 39 -2.16 14.18 1.35
N GLN A 40 -0.93 14.14 0.89
CA GLN A 40 -0.23 15.31 0.36
C GLN A 40 -0.84 15.72 -0.99
N LYS A 41 -0.90 17.02 -1.23
CA LYS A 41 -1.27 17.55 -2.55
C LYS A 41 -0.09 17.40 -3.52
N TYR A 42 -0.40 17.17 -4.78
CA TYR A 42 0.58 17.18 -5.87
C TYR A 42 -0.01 17.82 -7.12
N ASP A 43 0.82 18.16 -8.09
CA ASP A 43 0.38 18.76 -9.35
C ASP A 43 -0.02 17.63 -10.33
N ALA A 44 -1.32 17.37 -10.43
CA ALA A 44 -1.88 16.36 -11.31
C ALA A 44 -2.03 16.90 -12.74
N LYS A 45 -0.92 17.16 -13.42
CA LYS A 45 -0.90 17.66 -14.80
C LYS A 45 -1.46 16.60 -15.76
N GLU A 46 -2.23 17.03 -16.74
CA GLU A 46 -2.81 16.15 -17.77
C GLU A 46 -1.71 15.36 -18.50
N SER A 47 -0.52 15.94 -18.70
CA SER A 47 0.63 15.27 -19.29
C SER A 47 1.05 14.00 -18.56
N LEU A 48 0.74 13.86 -17.26
CA LEU A 48 1.03 12.65 -16.48
C LEU A 48 0.15 11.45 -16.89
N LEU A 49 -0.93 11.65 -17.65
CA LEU A 49 -1.72 10.55 -18.21
C LEU A 49 -0.91 9.69 -19.19
N SER A 50 0.13 10.24 -19.81
CA SER A 50 1.06 9.49 -20.65
C SER A 50 2.31 9.00 -19.92
N ASP A 51 2.48 9.38 -18.64
CA ASP A 51 3.57 8.89 -17.80
C ASP A 51 3.41 7.37 -17.61
N PRO A 52 4.47 6.56 -17.84
CA PRO A 52 4.37 5.10 -17.80
C PRO A 52 3.91 4.56 -16.44
N ARG A 53 4.09 5.31 -15.35
CA ARG A 53 3.61 4.92 -14.02
C ARG A 53 2.09 4.92 -13.91
N PHE A 54 1.40 5.78 -14.67
CA PHE A 54 -0.04 6.05 -14.56
C PHE A 54 -0.83 5.66 -15.82
N ALA A 55 -0.20 5.56 -16.97
CA ALA A 55 -0.87 5.41 -18.27
C ALA A 55 -1.82 4.20 -18.33
N GLN A 56 -1.44 3.06 -17.74
CA GLN A 56 -2.26 1.86 -17.76
C GLN A 56 -3.57 1.97 -16.96
N PHE A 57 -3.68 2.94 -16.06
CA PHE A 57 -4.87 3.15 -15.23
C PHE A 57 -5.86 4.13 -15.87
N ARG A 58 -5.46 4.85 -16.91
CA ARG A 58 -6.27 5.81 -17.68
C ARG A 58 -6.89 6.91 -16.81
N LYS A 59 -6.42 7.08 -15.59
CA LYS A 59 -6.91 8.04 -14.62
C LYS A 59 -5.79 8.44 -13.68
N LEU A 60 -5.65 9.75 -13.41
CA LEU A 60 -4.69 10.22 -12.44
C LEU A 60 -5.29 10.14 -11.03
N PRO A 61 -4.46 9.81 -10.02
CA PRO A 61 -4.84 10.01 -8.62
C PRO A 61 -5.24 11.47 -8.37
N PRO A 62 -6.16 11.74 -7.42
CA PRO A 62 -6.63 13.09 -7.18
C PRO A 62 -5.50 14.02 -6.74
N ALA A 63 -5.50 15.25 -7.28
CA ALA A 63 -4.49 16.27 -6.95
C ALA A 63 -4.44 16.61 -5.45
N SER A 64 -5.55 16.44 -4.75
CA SER A 64 -5.65 16.71 -3.32
C SER A 64 -5.03 15.62 -2.43
N LYS A 65 -4.80 14.43 -2.98
CA LYS A 65 -4.31 13.25 -2.23
C LYS A 65 -3.38 12.42 -3.11
N ALA A 66 -2.09 12.52 -2.88
CA ALA A 66 -1.06 11.81 -3.65
C ALA A 66 -0.86 10.35 -3.23
N ASP A 67 -1.69 9.80 -2.34
CA ASP A 67 -1.51 8.45 -1.77
C ASP A 67 -1.36 7.39 -2.88
N TYR A 68 -2.29 7.34 -3.83
CA TYR A 68 -2.18 6.42 -4.97
C TYR A 68 -1.09 6.79 -5.96
N ALA A 69 -0.72 8.06 -6.07
CA ALA A 69 0.40 8.45 -6.93
C ALA A 69 1.72 7.85 -6.44
N PHE A 70 1.98 7.87 -5.13
CA PHE A 70 3.13 7.19 -4.54
C PHE A 70 3.05 5.69 -4.69
N LEU A 71 1.88 5.10 -4.49
CA LEU A 71 1.66 3.66 -4.68
C LEU A 71 1.99 3.23 -6.11
N LEU A 72 1.48 3.94 -7.11
CA LEU A 72 1.73 3.61 -8.52
C LEU A 72 3.19 3.86 -8.92
N HIS A 73 3.84 4.87 -8.36
CA HIS A 73 5.27 5.09 -8.55
C HIS A 73 6.09 3.88 -8.08
N GLY A 74 5.87 3.42 -6.86
CA GLY A 74 6.56 2.23 -6.33
C GLY A 74 6.24 0.97 -7.12
N PHE A 75 4.98 0.78 -7.47
CA PHE A 75 4.51 -0.36 -8.24
C PHE A 75 5.15 -0.45 -9.63
N TYR A 76 5.36 0.69 -10.29
CA TYR A 76 6.04 0.74 -11.58
C TYR A 76 7.46 0.17 -11.52
N HIS A 77 8.19 0.40 -10.42
CA HIS A 77 9.56 -0.08 -10.24
C HIS A 77 9.65 -1.54 -9.79
N LEU A 78 8.52 -2.17 -9.49
CA LEU A 78 8.47 -3.54 -9.02
C LEU A 78 8.55 -4.52 -10.20
N LYS A 79 9.43 -5.52 -10.10
CA LYS A 79 9.47 -6.60 -11.07
C LYS A 79 8.25 -7.52 -10.95
N ASN A 80 7.97 -8.34 -11.96
CA ASN A 80 6.78 -9.20 -12.00
C ASN A 80 6.66 -10.19 -10.83
N THR A 81 7.78 -10.61 -10.25
CA THR A 81 7.83 -11.52 -9.10
C THR A 81 8.11 -10.81 -7.78
N GLY A 82 8.18 -9.48 -7.80
CA GLY A 82 8.50 -8.67 -6.63
C GLY A 82 7.32 -8.44 -5.69
N THR A 83 7.63 -7.92 -4.52
CA THR A 83 6.66 -7.57 -3.47
C THR A 83 6.85 -6.13 -3.04
N MET A 84 5.76 -5.38 -2.95
CA MET A 84 5.76 -4.01 -2.46
C MET A 84 4.91 -3.89 -1.19
N GLY A 85 5.40 -3.15 -0.20
CA GLY A 85 4.63 -2.74 0.96
C GLY A 85 4.60 -1.22 1.06
N ILE A 86 3.43 -0.64 1.27
CA ILE A 86 3.26 0.80 1.44
C ILE A 86 2.34 1.10 2.61
N VAL A 87 2.76 2.03 3.47
CA VAL A 87 1.97 2.49 4.62
C VAL A 87 1.12 3.68 4.20
N LEU A 88 -0.18 3.56 4.36
CA LEU A 88 -1.15 4.56 3.91
C LEU A 88 -2.29 4.73 4.94
N PRO A 89 -3.00 5.88 4.91
CA PRO A 89 -4.22 6.04 5.70
C PRO A 89 -5.34 5.14 5.16
N HIS A 90 -6.28 4.76 6.03
CA HIS A 90 -7.37 3.83 5.67
C HIS A 90 -8.26 4.32 4.54
N GLY A 91 -8.34 5.62 4.32
CA GLY A 91 -9.15 6.18 3.23
C GLY A 91 -8.87 5.60 1.85
N VAL A 92 -7.64 5.18 1.58
CA VAL A 92 -7.26 4.55 0.30
C VAL A 92 -8.02 3.25 0.03
N LEU A 93 -8.56 2.62 1.07
CA LEU A 93 -9.26 1.34 0.97
C LEU A 93 -10.70 1.50 0.48
N PHE A 94 -11.31 2.68 0.62
CA PHE A 94 -12.74 2.83 0.36
C PHE A 94 -13.14 4.13 -0.34
N ARG A 95 -12.25 5.14 -0.46
CA ARG A 95 -12.64 6.36 -1.19
C ARG A 95 -12.97 6.04 -2.64
N GLY A 96 -14.01 6.72 -3.15
CA GLY A 96 -14.48 6.56 -4.53
C GLY A 96 -13.72 7.43 -5.53
N GLY A 97 -14.38 7.78 -6.64
CA GLY A 97 -13.80 8.63 -7.68
C GLY A 97 -12.57 8.01 -8.34
N ALA A 98 -11.55 8.82 -8.59
CA ALA A 98 -10.32 8.38 -9.24
C ALA A 98 -9.61 7.28 -8.46
N GLU A 99 -9.57 7.38 -7.13
CA GLU A 99 -8.96 6.36 -6.27
C GLU A 99 -9.71 5.03 -6.37
N GLY A 100 -11.04 5.06 -6.40
CA GLY A 100 -11.86 3.85 -6.59
C GLY A 100 -11.59 3.18 -7.93
N THR A 101 -11.47 3.95 -9.01
CA THR A 101 -11.16 3.43 -10.35
C THR A 101 -9.79 2.75 -10.39
N ILE A 102 -8.77 3.36 -9.82
CA ILE A 102 -7.42 2.80 -9.76
C ILE A 102 -7.40 1.53 -8.91
N ARG A 103 -8.06 1.56 -7.76
CA ARG A 103 -8.17 0.39 -6.87
C ARG A 103 -8.84 -0.79 -7.54
N GLU A 104 -9.95 -0.56 -8.22
CA GLU A 104 -10.66 -1.60 -8.98
C GLU A 104 -9.76 -2.22 -10.06
N THR A 105 -9.01 -1.39 -10.79
CA THR A 105 -8.08 -1.86 -11.82
C THR A 105 -6.98 -2.74 -11.21
N LEU A 106 -6.40 -2.32 -10.09
CA LEU A 106 -5.39 -3.10 -9.38
C LEU A 106 -5.94 -4.44 -8.90
N LEU A 107 -7.15 -4.45 -8.37
CA LEU A 107 -7.81 -5.68 -7.89
C LEU A 107 -8.13 -6.65 -9.02
N LYS A 108 -8.62 -6.16 -10.15
CA LYS A 108 -8.90 -6.97 -11.35
C LYS A 108 -7.62 -7.59 -11.94
N LYS A 109 -6.49 -6.94 -11.79
CA LYS A 109 -5.18 -7.47 -12.19
C LYS A 109 -4.60 -8.45 -11.16
N GLY A 110 -5.19 -8.57 -9.98
CA GLY A 110 -4.64 -9.34 -8.88
C GLY A 110 -3.41 -8.71 -8.25
N SER A 111 -3.28 -7.39 -8.33
CA SER A 111 -2.07 -6.69 -7.88
C SER A 111 -2.10 -6.32 -6.40
N ILE A 112 -3.26 -6.29 -5.75
CA ILE A 112 -3.35 -6.10 -4.30
C ILE A 112 -3.38 -7.48 -3.64
N TYR A 113 -2.36 -7.75 -2.83
CA TYR A 113 -2.13 -9.08 -2.25
C TYR A 113 -2.62 -9.19 -0.81
N ALA A 114 -2.40 -8.14 -0.01
CA ALA A 114 -2.83 -8.11 1.39
C ALA A 114 -3.09 -6.68 1.85
N VAL A 115 -3.95 -6.55 2.85
CA VAL A 115 -4.24 -5.31 3.56
C VAL A 115 -4.10 -5.59 5.05
N ILE A 116 -3.19 -4.87 5.72
CA ILE A 116 -2.88 -5.06 7.13
C ILE A 116 -3.24 -3.79 7.88
N GLY A 117 -4.27 -3.84 8.72
CA GLY A 117 -4.64 -2.74 9.60
C GLY A 117 -3.69 -2.65 10.79
N LEU A 118 -3.10 -1.49 11.01
CA LEU A 118 -2.14 -1.25 12.08
C LEU A 118 -2.81 -0.50 13.24
N PRO A 119 -2.26 -0.60 14.46
CA PRO A 119 -2.73 0.19 15.59
C PRO A 119 -2.56 1.69 15.34
N ALA A 120 -3.49 2.49 15.87
CA ALA A 120 -3.33 3.94 15.89
C ALA A 120 -2.12 4.35 16.75
N GLY A 121 -1.52 5.50 16.44
CA GLY A 121 -0.50 6.10 17.28
C GLY A 121 0.85 5.39 17.34
N ILE A 122 1.17 4.52 16.37
CA ILE A 122 2.49 3.86 16.29
C ILE A 122 3.54 4.68 15.52
N PHE A 123 3.11 5.67 14.75
CA PHE A 123 4.00 6.57 14.02
C PHE A 123 4.08 7.94 14.68
N PHE A 124 5.27 8.55 14.67
CA PHE A 124 5.48 9.88 15.28
C PHE A 124 4.72 10.99 14.58
N SER A 125 4.50 10.86 13.27
CA SER A 125 3.94 11.93 12.44
C SER A 125 2.42 12.02 12.49
N THR A 126 1.72 11.02 13.03
CA THR A 126 0.24 10.99 13.05
C THR A 126 -0.30 10.10 14.15
N GLY A 127 -1.43 10.51 14.73
CA GLY A 127 -2.20 9.67 15.67
C GLY A 127 -3.29 8.85 14.99
N ILE A 128 -3.52 9.02 13.69
CA ILE A 128 -4.56 8.28 12.97
C ILE A 128 -4.15 6.82 12.73
N PRO A 129 -5.12 5.89 12.67
CA PRO A 129 -4.82 4.53 12.27
C PRO A 129 -4.39 4.47 10.80
N THR A 130 -3.43 3.60 10.53
CA THR A 130 -2.88 3.37 9.18
C THR A 130 -2.98 1.92 8.80
N CYS A 131 -2.71 1.63 7.53
CA CYS A 131 -2.66 0.26 7.03
C CYS A 131 -1.41 0.07 6.16
N ILE A 132 -1.00 -1.18 6.01
CA ILE A 132 -0.03 -1.57 4.99
C ILE A 132 -0.81 -2.22 3.87
N VAL A 133 -0.63 -1.71 2.64
CA VAL A 133 -1.10 -2.36 1.43
C VAL A 133 0.08 -3.11 0.81
N VAL A 134 -0.07 -4.41 0.63
CA VAL A 134 0.94 -5.25 0.00
C VAL A 134 0.52 -5.55 -1.43
N LEU A 135 1.42 -5.27 -2.38
CA LEU A 135 1.16 -5.46 -3.81
C LEU A 135 2.12 -6.50 -4.38
N LYS A 136 1.59 -7.33 -5.28
CA LYS A 136 2.35 -8.29 -6.10
C LYS A 136 1.75 -8.33 -7.49
N LYS A 137 2.58 -8.50 -8.52
CA LYS A 137 2.12 -8.58 -9.93
C LYS A 137 1.74 -10.00 -10.35
N ASP A 138 2.12 -11.02 -9.60
CA ASP A 138 1.97 -12.44 -9.97
C ASP A 138 0.84 -13.18 -9.22
N ASN A 139 -0.04 -12.47 -8.53
CA ASN A 139 -1.17 -13.08 -7.82
C ASN A 139 -2.33 -13.39 -8.77
N THR A 140 -2.26 -14.52 -9.46
CA THR A 140 -3.25 -14.92 -10.46
C THR A 140 -4.63 -15.25 -9.88
N ASN A 141 -4.72 -15.66 -8.61
CA ASN A 141 -5.98 -15.95 -7.94
C ASN A 141 -6.80 -14.69 -7.62
N ARG A 142 -6.17 -13.54 -7.59
CA ARG A 142 -6.79 -12.24 -7.28
C ARG A 142 -7.50 -12.22 -5.92
N ASP A 143 -7.10 -13.09 -5.00
CA ASP A 143 -7.55 -13.08 -3.62
C ASP A 143 -6.75 -12.04 -2.81
N VAL A 144 -7.33 -11.55 -1.73
CA VAL A 144 -6.70 -10.55 -0.85
C VAL A 144 -6.79 -11.01 0.59
N LEU A 145 -5.67 -11.04 1.27
CA LEU A 145 -5.62 -11.33 2.69
C LEU A 145 -5.81 -10.05 3.50
N PHE A 146 -6.82 -10.04 4.36
CA PHE A 146 -7.06 -8.96 5.32
C PHE A 146 -6.57 -9.39 6.69
N ILE A 147 -5.76 -8.55 7.34
CA ILE A 147 -5.29 -8.75 8.71
C ILE A 147 -5.68 -7.52 9.52
N ASP A 148 -6.43 -7.70 10.60
CA ASP A 148 -6.73 -6.62 11.54
C ASP A 148 -5.81 -6.72 12.76
N ALA A 149 -4.68 -6.02 12.69
CA ALA A 149 -3.74 -5.91 13.79
C ALA A 149 -3.93 -4.63 14.63
N SER A 150 -5.08 -3.96 14.51
CA SER A 150 -5.33 -2.68 15.18
C SER A 150 -5.31 -2.77 16.71
N LYS A 151 -5.51 -3.96 17.26
CA LYS A 151 -5.47 -4.22 18.72
C LYS A 151 -4.15 -4.84 19.19
N GLU A 152 -3.21 -5.10 18.30
CA GLU A 152 -1.94 -5.76 18.58
C GLU A 152 -0.86 -4.73 18.93
N PHE A 153 -0.92 -4.17 20.14
CA PHE A 153 0.04 -3.17 20.60
C PHE A 153 0.22 -3.15 22.11
N ARG A 154 1.36 -2.60 22.53
CA ARG A 154 1.58 -2.22 23.94
C ARG A 154 1.42 -0.70 24.05
N LYS A 155 0.60 -0.26 24.99
CA LYS A 155 0.41 1.16 25.27
C LYS A 155 1.47 1.66 26.24
N ASP A 156 2.10 2.78 25.89
CA ASP A 156 3.04 3.47 26.77
C ASP A 156 2.81 4.99 26.67
N ARG A 157 2.24 5.56 27.73
CA ARG A 157 1.86 6.98 27.81
C ARG A 157 0.96 7.40 26.64
N ALA A 158 1.45 8.30 25.78
CA ALA A 158 0.68 8.84 24.65
C ALA A 158 0.90 8.08 23.33
N LYS A 159 1.69 6.99 23.34
CA LYS A 159 2.09 6.28 22.15
C LYS A 159 1.84 4.78 22.26
N ASN A 160 1.50 4.16 21.15
CA ASN A 160 1.36 2.72 21.02
C ASN A 160 2.61 2.13 20.33
N PHE A 161 3.00 0.93 20.74
CA PHE A 161 4.17 0.25 20.23
C PHE A 161 3.83 -1.15 19.73
N LEU A 162 4.41 -1.54 18.60
CA LEU A 162 4.42 -2.92 18.14
C LEU A 162 5.61 -3.64 18.76
N GLU A 163 5.31 -4.58 19.65
CA GLU A 163 6.32 -5.46 20.24
C GLU A 163 6.69 -6.58 19.25
N PRO A 164 7.85 -7.27 19.43
CA PRO A 164 8.24 -8.36 18.55
C PRO A 164 7.17 -9.46 18.39
N GLU A 165 6.45 -9.77 19.44
CA GLU A 165 5.34 -10.76 19.41
C GLU A 165 4.17 -10.33 18.52
N HIS A 166 3.85 -9.01 18.48
CA HIS A 166 2.82 -8.46 17.60
C HIS A 166 3.23 -8.58 16.14
N ILE A 167 4.48 -8.23 15.85
CA ILE A 167 5.05 -8.33 14.51
C ILE A 167 5.09 -9.77 14.03
N GLU A 168 5.48 -10.70 14.90
CA GLU A 168 5.51 -12.13 14.60
C GLU A 168 4.11 -12.67 14.28
N LYS A 169 3.09 -12.26 15.03
CA LYS A 169 1.70 -12.64 14.77
C LYS A 169 1.23 -12.16 13.41
N ILE A 170 1.53 -10.91 13.05
CA ILE A 170 1.21 -10.35 11.73
C ILE A 170 1.94 -11.15 10.64
N PHE A 171 3.23 -11.38 10.81
CA PHE A 171 4.05 -12.11 9.84
C PHE A 171 3.56 -13.55 9.62
N ASN A 172 3.22 -14.26 10.69
CA ASN A 172 2.70 -15.62 10.61
C ASN A 172 1.35 -15.67 9.88
N ALA A 173 0.44 -14.73 10.17
CA ALA A 173 -0.83 -14.63 9.47
C ALA A 173 -0.62 -14.32 7.97
N TYR A 174 0.28 -13.41 7.65
CA TYR A 174 0.65 -13.08 6.29
C TYR A 174 1.21 -14.31 5.54
N LYS A 175 2.13 -15.02 6.16
CA LYS A 175 2.79 -16.20 5.58
C LYS A 175 1.80 -17.36 5.36
N ASN A 176 0.96 -17.62 6.34
CA ASN A 176 0.00 -18.72 6.30
C ASN A 176 -1.15 -18.48 5.32
N ARG A 177 -1.46 -17.22 5.03
CA ARG A 177 -2.48 -16.79 4.07
C ARG A 177 -3.79 -17.57 4.23
N ALA A 178 -4.34 -17.57 5.44
CA ALA A 178 -5.55 -18.29 5.80
C ALA A 178 -6.36 -17.51 6.83
N ASP A 179 -7.64 -17.88 6.99
CA ASP A 179 -8.51 -17.26 7.96
C ASP A 179 -8.03 -17.54 9.39
N VAL A 180 -8.09 -16.51 10.23
CA VAL A 180 -7.91 -16.59 11.67
C VAL A 180 -9.05 -15.82 12.32
N GLU A 181 -9.81 -16.48 13.18
CA GLU A 181 -11.00 -15.89 13.81
C GLU A 181 -10.69 -14.52 14.41
N LYS A 182 -11.49 -13.51 14.07
CA LYS A 182 -11.38 -12.11 14.52
C LYS A 182 -10.03 -11.44 14.26
N TYR A 183 -9.23 -12.00 13.36
CA TYR A 183 -7.89 -11.48 13.09
C TYR A 183 -7.55 -11.40 11.61
N ALA A 184 -7.82 -12.45 10.83
CA ALA A 184 -7.47 -12.49 9.41
C ALA A 184 -8.55 -13.17 8.58
N HIS A 185 -8.74 -12.69 7.35
CA HIS A 185 -9.66 -13.28 6.38
C HIS A 185 -9.05 -13.24 4.98
N LEU A 186 -9.01 -14.39 4.31
CA LEU A 186 -8.61 -14.47 2.91
C LEU A 186 -9.86 -14.32 2.04
N ALA A 187 -10.06 -13.13 1.49
CA ALA A 187 -11.21 -12.81 0.65
C ALA A 187 -10.96 -13.26 -0.79
N THR A 188 -11.93 -13.95 -1.39
CA THR A 188 -11.90 -14.27 -2.82
C THR A 188 -12.19 -13.02 -3.66
N PHE A 189 -11.82 -13.06 -4.93
CA PHE A 189 -12.16 -11.98 -5.85
C PHE A 189 -13.68 -11.74 -5.93
N ASP A 190 -14.49 -12.79 -5.93
CA ASP A 190 -15.95 -12.68 -5.97
C ASP A 190 -16.50 -11.94 -4.75
N GLU A 191 -15.95 -12.20 -3.57
CA GLU A 191 -16.33 -11.49 -2.33
C GLU A 191 -15.99 -10.00 -2.42
N ILE A 192 -14.81 -9.67 -2.95
CA ILE A 192 -14.36 -8.29 -3.14
C ILE A 192 -15.26 -7.57 -4.15
N GLU A 193 -15.61 -8.22 -5.26
CA GLU A 193 -16.52 -7.68 -6.26
C GLU A 193 -17.91 -7.41 -5.67
N LYS A 194 -18.44 -8.31 -4.86
CA LYS A 194 -19.71 -8.14 -4.13
C LYS A 194 -19.69 -6.98 -3.14
N ASN A 195 -18.51 -6.58 -2.67
CA ASN A 195 -18.30 -5.40 -1.85
C ASN A 195 -17.98 -4.14 -2.67
N ASP A 196 -18.22 -4.15 -3.99
CA ASP A 196 -17.95 -3.03 -4.90
C ASP A 196 -16.48 -2.57 -4.86
N PHE A 197 -15.54 -3.51 -4.71
CA PHE A 197 -14.12 -3.24 -4.61
C PHE A 197 -13.73 -2.32 -3.44
N ASN A 198 -14.58 -2.27 -2.43
CA ASN A 198 -14.31 -1.60 -1.17
C ASN A 198 -13.48 -2.54 -0.29
N LEU A 199 -12.33 -2.06 0.19
CA LEU A 199 -11.38 -2.86 0.99
C LEU A 199 -11.38 -2.45 2.46
N ASN A 200 -12.43 -1.78 2.93
CA ASN A 200 -12.51 -1.42 4.35
C ASN A 200 -12.47 -2.67 5.23
N ILE A 201 -11.47 -2.75 6.10
CA ILE A 201 -11.14 -3.98 6.85
C ILE A 201 -12.33 -4.56 7.62
N PRO A 202 -13.20 -3.76 8.32
CA PRO A 202 -14.36 -4.32 9.03
C PRO A 202 -15.37 -5.06 8.16
N ARG A 203 -15.31 -4.92 6.85
CA ARG A 203 -16.17 -5.71 5.93
C ARG A 203 -15.69 -7.16 5.78
N TYR A 204 -14.47 -7.46 6.20
CA TYR A 204 -13.80 -8.75 5.99
C TYR A 204 -13.36 -9.41 7.30
N VAL A 205 -13.07 -8.63 8.30
CA VAL A 205 -12.64 -9.13 9.63
C VAL A 205 -13.54 -8.51 10.70
N ASP A 206 -14.25 -9.35 11.47
CA ASP A 206 -15.14 -8.93 12.57
C ASP A 206 -14.38 -8.71 13.88
#